data_fa5e6344a797323db9f247f662c71b97
#
_entry.id   fa5e6344a797323db9f247f662c71b97
#
_cell.length_a   1.000
_cell.length_b   1.000
_cell.length_c   1.000
_cell.angle_alpha   90.00
_cell.angle_beta   90.00
_cell.angle_gamma   90.00
#
_symmetry.space_group_name_H-M   'P 1'
#
loop_
_entity.id
_entity.type
_entity.pdbx_description
1 polymer ?
#
loop_
_entity_poly.entity_id
_entity_poly.type
_entity_poly.pdbx_seq_one_letter_code
_entity_poly.pdbx_strand_id
1 'polypeptide(L)'
;EAFAAADVRAASASLAHGANVLVNKGGALIAYNTDGQGCVAYLEGAGVSFAGKSVVVCGTGPTALSILHAVAQAGPADVLLLGRDKERAHRVMRTYADELGAMIGRTVDMPAFKEGHLSFAEVYKRVDFRFGSYDTSRQAIAGADIIIDATPLGMNEGDNTPFDAALLR
;
A
#
# COMPACT_ATOMS: atom_id res chain seq x y z
N GLU A 1 4.02 -11.06 14.69
CA GLU A 1 4.72 -11.24 15.98
C GLU A 1 5.41 -9.93 16.42
N ALA A 2 6.40 -9.40 15.67
CA ALA A 2 7.16 -8.18 16.03
C ALA A 2 6.24 -6.96 16.29
N PHE A 3 5.24 -6.73 15.45
CA PHE A 3 4.27 -5.65 15.60
C PHE A 3 3.45 -5.75 16.90
N ALA A 4 3.10 -6.98 17.31
CA ALA A 4 2.34 -7.22 18.54
C ALA A 4 3.20 -7.11 19.80
N ALA A 5 4.49 -7.44 19.70
CA ALA A 5 5.44 -7.42 20.82
C ALA A 5 5.99 -6.03 21.14
N ALA A 6 5.80 -5.05 20.28
CA ALA A 6 6.33 -3.70 20.49
C ALA A 6 5.50 -2.90 21.51
N ASP A 7 6.20 -2.19 22.39
CA ASP A 7 5.60 -1.25 23.35
C ASP A 7 5.05 -0.01 22.64
N VAL A 8 5.75 0.43 21.59
CA VAL A 8 5.40 1.60 20.78
C VAL A 8 5.41 1.22 19.30
N ARG A 9 4.43 1.71 18.56
CA ARG A 9 4.35 1.54 17.10
C ARG A 9 4.52 2.90 16.43
N ALA A 10 5.58 3.04 15.63
CA ALA A 10 5.75 4.22 14.80
C ALA A 10 4.65 4.27 13.72
N ALA A 11 4.40 5.45 13.15
CA ALA A 11 3.37 5.65 12.12
C ALA A 11 3.51 4.64 10.97
N SER A 12 4.73 4.38 10.49
CA SER A 12 4.98 3.42 9.41
C SER A 12 4.54 1.99 9.77
N ALA A 13 4.75 1.56 11.02
CA ALA A 13 4.30 0.24 11.47
C ALA A 13 2.78 0.17 11.66
N SER A 14 2.17 1.22 12.23
CA SER A 14 0.72 1.28 12.44
C SER A 14 -0.03 1.26 11.11
N LEU A 15 0.33 2.13 10.16
CA LEU A 15 -0.32 2.18 8.83
C LEU A 15 -0.16 0.89 8.03
N ALA A 16 1.00 0.21 8.18
CA ALA A 16 1.24 -1.08 7.54
C ALA A 16 0.57 -2.26 8.28
N HIS A 17 0.11 -2.08 9.52
CA HIS A 17 -0.30 -3.18 10.42
C HIS A 17 0.76 -4.29 10.53
N GLY A 18 2.05 -3.88 10.51
CA GLY A 18 3.17 -4.81 10.56
C GLY A 18 4.49 -4.11 10.78
N ALA A 19 5.48 -4.85 11.26
CA ALA A 19 6.82 -4.35 11.53
C ALA A 19 7.88 -5.30 11.00
N ASN A 20 8.92 -4.75 10.40
CA ASN A 20 10.13 -5.46 9.99
C ASN A 20 11.37 -4.98 10.75
N VAL A 21 11.26 -3.89 11.53
CA VAL A 21 12.34 -3.35 12.35
C VAL A 21 11.83 -3.10 13.78
N LEU A 22 12.60 -3.58 14.76
CA LEU A 22 12.41 -3.27 16.18
C LEU A 22 13.66 -2.53 16.70
N VAL A 23 13.43 -1.41 17.37
CA VAL A 23 14.49 -0.63 18.03
C VAL A 23 14.25 -0.64 19.52
N ASN A 24 15.26 -1.07 20.30
CA ASN A 24 15.23 -0.91 21.75
C ASN A 24 15.77 0.49 22.11
N LYS A 25 14.95 1.30 22.74
CA LYS A 25 15.33 2.63 23.23
C LYS A 25 14.97 2.75 24.70
N GLY A 26 16.01 2.63 25.55
CA GLY A 26 15.82 2.75 27.00
C GLY A 26 14.94 1.67 27.62
N GLY A 27 14.93 0.46 27.07
CA GLY A 27 14.12 -0.68 27.51
C GLY A 27 12.77 -0.81 26.82
N ALA A 28 12.30 0.21 26.09
CA ALA A 28 11.09 0.14 25.28
C ALA A 28 11.39 -0.31 23.86
N LEU A 29 10.59 -1.25 23.34
CA LEU A 29 10.67 -1.73 21.96
C LEU A 29 9.76 -0.87 21.07
N ILE A 30 10.37 -0.23 20.08
CA ILE A 30 9.68 0.60 19.09
C ILE A 30 9.65 -0.15 17.75
N ALA A 31 8.45 -0.37 17.21
CA ALA A 31 8.26 -1.02 15.92
C ALA A 31 8.21 0.00 14.77
N TYR A 32 8.90 -0.33 13.68
CA TYR A 32 8.87 0.39 12.40
C TYR A 32 8.58 -0.57 11.26
N ASN A 33 8.06 -0.03 10.16
CA ASN A 33 8.01 -0.71 8.87
C ASN A 33 8.73 0.15 7.84
N THR A 34 9.75 -0.41 7.19
CA THR A 34 10.62 0.28 6.23
C THR A 34 10.49 -0.27 4.80
N ASP A 35 9.65 -1.30 4.58
CA ASP A 35 9.51 -1.97 3.28
C ASP A 35 9.13 -0.97 2.17
N GLY A 36 8.12 -0.14 2.42
CA GLY A 36 7.63 0.81 1.44
C GLY A 36 8.63 1.91 1.09
N GLN A 37 9.24 2.52 2.11
CA GLN A 37 10.26 3.55 1.90
C GLN A 37 11.48 2.99 1.18
N GLY A 38 11.92 1.78 1.54
CA GLY A 38 13.03 1.10 0.87
C GLY A 38 12.71 0.79 -0.61
N CYS A 39 11.50 0.31 -0.89
CA CYS A 39 11.04 0.05 -2.25
C CYS A 39 11.02 1.32 -3.11
N VAL A 40 10.38 2.38 -2.64
CA VAL A 40 10.29 3.66 -3.38
C VAL A 40 11.68 4.26 -3.59
N ALA A 41 12.51 4.33 -2.54
CA ALA A 41 13.86 4.89 -2.63
C ALA A 41 14.74 4.10 -3.63
N TYR A 42 14.62 2.77 -3.66
CA TYR A 42 15.36 1.94 -4.62
C TYR A 42 14.90 2.23 -6.06
N LEU A 43 13.60 2.27 -6.31
CA LEU A 43 13.04 2.52 -7.64
C LEU A 43 13.37 3.93 -8.14
N GLU A 44 13.26 4.95 -7.29
CA GLU A 44 13.65 6.33 -7.64
C GLU A 44 15.15 6.43 -7.91
N GLY A 45 15.98 5.74 -7.13
CA GLY A 45 17.41 5.63 -7.38
C GLY A 45 17.76 4.93 -8.71
N ALA A 46 16.88 4.06 -9.19
CA ALA A 46 16.96 3.43 -10.50
C ALA A 46 16.35 4.27 -11.65
N GLY A 47 15.88 5.50 -11.35
CA GLY A 47 15.33 6.44 -12.34
C GLY A 47 13.82 6.32 -12.56
N VAL A 48 13.09 5.54 -11.75
CA VAL A 48 11.62 5.46 -11.81
C VAL A 48 11.02 6.68 -11.14
N SER A 49 10.13 7.39 -11.83
CA SER A 49 9.36 8.51 -11.24
C SER A 49 7.92 8.10 -11.00
N PHE A 50 7.43 8.33 -9.80
CA PHE A 50 6.03 8.10 -9.43
C PHE A 50 5.12 9.30 -9.70
N ALA A 51 5.68 10.49 -9.82
CA ALA A 51 4.92 11.73 -9.95
C ALA A 51 3.96 11.69 -11.16
N GLY A 52 2.66 11.82 -10.88
CA GLY A 52 1.60 11.80 -11.89
C GLY A 52 1.34 10.46 -12.55
N LYS A 53 1.91 9.37 -12.05
CA LYS A 53 1.79 8.01 -12.58
C LYS A 53 0.59 7.27 -12.02
N SER A 54 0.08 6.31 -12.79
CA SER A 54 -0.92 5.33 -12.37
C SER A 54 -0.19 4.11 -11.80
N VAL A 55 -0.37 3.82 -10.51
CA VAL A 55 0.38 2.77 -9.82
C VAL A 55 -0.55 1.68 -9.31
N VAL A 56 -0.21 0.43 -9.59
CA VAL A 56 -0.89 -0.75 -9.04
C VAL A 56 0.01 -1.40 -7.98
N VAL A 57 -0.54 -1.64 -6.79
CA VAL A 57 0.10 -2.41 -5.73
C VAL A 57 -0.67 -3.71 -5.53
N CYS A 58 -0.04 -4.84 -5.81
CA CYS A 58 -0.60 -6.17 -5.63
C CYS A 58 -0.33 -6.70 -4.23
N GLY A 59 -1.37 -7.15 -3.55
CA GLY A 59 -1.32 -7.66 -2.18
C GLY A 59 -2.14 -6.83 -1.21
N THR A 60 -2.50 -7.45 -0.08
CA THR A 60 -3.30 -6.85 1.01
C THR A 60 -2.66 -7.11 2.37
N GLY A 61 -1.38 -7.40 2.40
CA GLY A 61 -0.58 -7.61 3.59
C GLY A 61 0.17 -6.35 4.05
N PRO A 62 0.91 -6.45 5.17
CA PRO A 62 1.68 -5.34 5.73
C PRO A 62 2.65 -4.69 4.74
N THR A 63 3.38 -5.48 3.96
CA THR A 63 4.31 -4.98 2.94
C THR A 63 3.59 -4.17 1.87
N ALA A 64 2.43 -4.66 1.37
CA ALA A 64 1.62 -3.94 0.39
C ALA A 64 1.12 -2.59 0.92
N LEU A 65 0.67 -2.53 2.18
CA LEU A 65 0.25 -1.27 2.82
C LEU A 65 1.41 -0.31 3.06
N SER A 66 2.57 -0.81 3.45
CA SER A 66 3.78 0.00 3.57
C SER A 66 4.18 0.63 2.24
N ILE A 67 4.16 -0.16 1.16
CA ILE A 67 4.45 0.31 -0.20
C ILE A 67 3.40 1.31 -0.67
N LEU A 68 2.10 1.01 -0.49
CA LEU A 68 1.01 1.92 -0.83
C LEU A 68 1.20 3.29 -0.19
N HIS A 69 1.55 3.33 1.11
CA HIS A 69 1.79 4.58 1.83
C HIS A 69 2.98 5.36 1.28
N ALA A 70 4.11 4.69 1.04
CA ALA A 70 5.32 5.33 0.51
C ALA A 70 5.11 5.84 -0.93
N VAL A 71 4.44 5.05 -1.78
CA VAL A 71 4.08 5.45 -3.15
C VAL A 71 3.17 6.67 -3.13
N ALA A 72 2.16 6.72 -2.24
CA ALA A 72 1.28 7.87 -2.13
C ALA A 72 2.03 9.16 -1.78
N GLN A 73 3.09 9.08 -0.96
CA GLN A 73 3.96 10.21 -0.65
C GLN A 73 4.81 10.68 -1.83
N ALA A 74 5.12 9.78 -2.78
CA ALA A 74 5.86 10.10 -4.00
C ALA A 74 5.02 10.81 -5.09
N GLY A 75 3.72 11.07 -4.83
CA GLY A 75 2.86 11.93 -5.64
C GLY A 75 2.34 11.32 -6.95
N PRO A 76 1.91 10.06 -6.98
CA PRO A 76 1.26 9.48 -8.15
C PRO A 76 -0.08 10.18 -8.44
N ALA A 77 -0.63 9.99 -9.64
CA ALA A 77 -1.98 10.41 -9.96
C ALA A 77 -3.01 9.53 -9.23
N ASP A 78 -2.79 8.22 -9.26
CA ASP A 78 -3.63 7.26 -8.56
C ASP A 78 -2.83 6.05 -8.07
N VAL A 79 -3.33 5.41 -7.01
CA VAL A 79 -2.82 4.13 -6.49
C VAL A 79 -3.96 3.15 -6.34
N LEU A 80 -3.85 2.00 -6.99
CA LEU A 80 -4.81 0.92 -6.94
C LEU A 80 -4.26 -0.26 -6.12
N LEU A 81 -4.88 -0.55 -4.97
CA LEU A 81 -4.58 -1.75 -4.18
C LEU A 81 -5.38 -2.93 -4.69
N LEU A 82 -4.72 -4.00 -5.08
CA LEU A 82 -5.35 -5.23 -5.56
C LEU A 82 -5.14 -6.42 -4.63
N GLY A 83 -6.20 -7.19 -4.45
CA GLY A 83 -6.17 -8.48 -3.77
C GLY A 83 -6.91 -9.53 -4.59
N ARG A 84 -6.85 -10.79 -4.13
CA ARG A 84 -7.67 -11.88 -4.70
C ARG A 84 -9.17 -11.67 -4.42
N ASP A 85 -9.46 -11.00 -3.31
CA ASP A 85 -10.82 -10.73 -2.82
C ASP A 85 -11.00 -9.22 -2.65
N LYS A 86 -11.96 -8.65 -3.38
CA LYS A 86 -12.29 -7.23 -3.36
C LYS A 86 -12.74 -6.77 -1.97
N GLU A 87 -13.51 -7.59 -1.26
CA GLU A 87 -14.00 -7.25 0.08
C GLU A 87 -12.84 -7.16 1.09
N ARG A 88 -11.84 -8.03 0.95
CA ARG A 88 -10.62 -7.94 1.76
C ARG A 88 -9.83 -6.68 1.42
N ALA A 89 -9.64 -6.35 0.16
CA ALA A 89 -8.97 -5.12 -0.27
C ALA A 89 -9.70 -3.88 0.28
N HIS A 90 -11.04 -3.89 0.24
CA HIS A 90 -11.88 -2.85 0.83
C HIS A 90 -11.64 -2.69 2.34
N ARG A 91 -11.73 -3.80 3.10
CA ARG A 91 -11.51 -3.75 4.55
C ARG A 91 -10.13 -3.21 4.91
N VAL A 92 -9.11 -3.65 4.19
CA VAL A 92 -7.72 -3.23 4.40
C VAL A 92 -7.54 -1.73 4.13
N MET A 93 -8.11 -1.24 3.02
CA MET A 93 -8.07 0.18 2.68
C MET A 93 -8.84 1.03 3.70
N ARG A 94 -9.96 0.54 4.21
CA ARG A 94 -10.72 1.23 5.26
C ARG A 94 -9.91 1.35 6.54
N THR A 95 -9.30 0.27 7.01
CA THR A 95 -8.46 0.28 8.20
C THR A 95 -7.27 1.24 8.03
N TYR A 96 -6.63 1.24 6.86
CA TYR A 96 -5.56 2.20 6.54
C TYR A 96 -6.04 3.65 6.63
N ALA A 97 -7.24 3.94 6.11
CA ALA A 97 -7.83 5.28 6.18
C ALA A 97 -8.14 5.72 7.61
N ASP A 98 -8.70 4.81 8.42
CA ASP A 98 -9.03 5.08 9.82
C ASP A 98 -7.75 5.37 10.65
N GLU A 99 -6.69 4.58 10.46
CA GLU A 99 -5.38 4.79 11.10
C GLU A 99 -4.74 6.11 10.68
N LEU A 100 -4.76 6.40 9.38
CA LEU A 100 -4.23 7.66 8.86
C LEU A 100 -5.00 8.85 9.42
N GLY A 101 -6.34 8.78 9.46
CA GLY A 101 -7.20 9.80 10.04
C GLY A 101 -6.88 10.06 11.51
N ALA A 102 -6.70 8.99 12.29
CA ALA A 102 -6.33 9.09 13.70
C ALA A 102 -4.97 9.80 13.90
N MET A 103 -4.00 9.52 13.05
CA MET A 103 -2.66 10.12 13.13
C MET A 103 -2.66 11.62 12.82
N ILE A 104 -3.48 12.07 11.88
CA ILE A 104 -3.54 13.48 11.50
C ILE A 104 -4.54 14.29 12.36
N GLY A 105 -5.18 13.64 13.35
CA GLY A 105 -6.17 14.28 14.23
C GLY A 105 -7.42 14.77 13.51
N ARG A 106 -7.73 14.19 12.35
CA ARG A 106 -8.92 14.49 11.55
C ARG A 106 -9.70 13.22 11.28
N THR A 107 -11.02 13.32 11.30
CA THR A 107 -11.86 12.29 10.68
C THR A 107 -11.60 12.40 9.18
N VAL A 108 -11.04 11.37 8.60
CA VAL A 108 -11.03 11.23 7.14
C VAL A 108 -12.47 10.88 6.78
N ASP A 109 -13.26 11.90 6.39
CA ASP A 109 -14.57 11.68 5.82
C ASP A 109 -14.35 10.87 4.55
N MET A 110 -14.62 9.59 4.69
CA MET A 110 -14.66 8.70 3.54
C MET A 110 -15.99 8.96 2.84
N PRO A 111 -16.01 9.70 1.73
CA PRO A 111 -17.22 9.79 0.94
C PRO A 111 -17.70 8.38 0.68
N ALA A 112 -18.99 8.16 0.91
CA ALA A 112 -19.62 6.85 0.81
C ALA A 112 -18.98 6.09 -0.35
N PHE A 113 -18.42 4.91 -0.05
CA PHE A 113 -17.71 4.03 -0.97
C PHE A 113 -18.54 3.72 -2.21
N LYS A 114 -18.74 4.70 -3.05
CA LYS A 114 -19.30 4.49 -4.37
C LYS A 114 -18.15 4.08 -5.27
N GLU A 115 -18.15 2.81 -5.64
CA GLU A 115 -17.31 2.25 -6.71
C GLU A 115 -15.81 2.05 -6.42
N GLY A 116 -15.41 1.81 -5.17
CA GLY A 116 -14.02 1.43 -4.89
C GLY A 116 -13.02 2.58 -4.91
N HIS A 117 -13.47 3.82 -4.72
CA HIS A 117 -12.63 5.00 -4.59
C HIS A 117 -12.55 5.49 -3.14
N LEU A 118 -11.35 5.92 -2.72
CA LEU A 118 -11.08 6.66 -1.51
C LEU A 118 -10.41 7.97 -1.90
N SER A 119 -10.96 9.10 -1.48
CA SER A 119 -10.31 10.39 -1.67
C SER A 119 -9.64 10.82 -0.37
N PHE A 120 -8.33 10.98 -0.39
CA PHE A 120 -7.52 11.58 0.68
C PHE A 120 -7.07 13.00 0.29
N ALA A 121 -7.89 13.73 -0.43
CA ALA A 121 -7.54 14.99 -1.07
C ALA A 121 -6.91 16.03 -0.12
N GLU A 122 -7.17 15.93 1.18
CA GLU A 122 -6.59 16.81 2.18
C GLU A 122 -5.20 16.37 2.68
N VAL A 123 -4.90 15.07 2.62
CA VAL A 123 -3.65 14.50 3.16
C VAL A 123 -2.61 14.31 2.07
N TYR A 124 -3.04 13.75 0.96
CA TYR A 124 -2.21 13.57 -0.23
C TYR A 124 -2.84 14.38 -1.35
N LYS A 125 -2.47 15.65 -1.46
CA LYS A 125 -2.98 16.54 -2.48
C LYS A 125 -2.88 15.89 -3.86
N ARG A 126 -3.98 15.37 -4.40
CA ARG A 126 -4.14 14.84 -5.76
C ARG A 126 -3.87 13.35 -5.96
N VAL A 127 -3.76 12.52 -4.93
CA VAL A 127 -3.68 11.06 -5.13
C VAL A 127 -5.08 10.46 -5.03
N ASP A 128 -5.52 9.76 -6.08
CA ASP A 128 -6.74 8.97 -6.05
C ASP A 128 -6.41 7.55 -5.57
N PHE A 129 -7.06 7.11 -4.48
CA PHE A 129 -6.88 5.76 -3.95
C PHE A 129 -8.03 4.87 -4.39
N ARG A 130 -7.68 3.75 -4.99
CA ARG A 130 -8.63 2.75 -5.46
C ARG A 130 -8.32 1.39 -4.86
N PHE A 131 -9.29 0.51 -4.84
CA PHE A 131 -9.10 -0.89 -4.45
C PHE A 131 -9.94 -1.81 -5.34
N GLY A 132 -9.53 -3.06 -5.46
CA GLY A 132 -10.22 -4.02 -6.30
C GLY A 132 -9.70 -5.44 -6.16
N SER A 133 -10.17 -6.31 -7.06
CA SER A 133 -9.62 -7.65 -7.26
C SER A 133 -8.93 -7.75 -8.62
N TYR A 134 -8.04 -8.73 -8.77
CA TYR A 134 -7.34 -8.97 -10.04
C TYR A 134 -8.31 -9.20 -11.20
N ASP A 135 -9.40 -9.93 -10.96
CA ASP A 135 -10.38 -10.28 -12.00
C ASP A 135 -11.15 -9.06 -12.50
N THR A 136 -11.54 -8.16 -11.58
CA THR A 136 -12.35 -6.98 -11.93
C THR A 136 -11.52 -5.79 -12.41
N SER A 137 -10.19 -5.84 -12.28
CA SER A 137 -9.29 -4.71 -12.52
C SER A 137 -8.33 -4.91 -13.70
N ARG A 138 -8.63 -5.86 -14.62
CA ARG A 138 -7.78 -6.18 -15.77
C ARG A 138 -7.40 -4.95 -16.61
N GLN A 139 -8.35 -4.06 -16.85
CA GLN A 139 -8.13 -2.82 -17.61
C GLN A 139 -7.15 -1.86 -16.89
N ALA A 140 -7.28 -1.74 -15.56
CA ALA A 140 -6.40 -0.91 -14.75
C ALA A 140 -4.98 -1.49 -14.69
N ILE A 141 -4.85 -2.82 -14.60
CA ILE A 141 -3.55 -3.51 -14.68
C ILE A 141 -2.88 -3.23 -16.03
N ALA A 142 -3.61 -3.42 -17.13
CA ALA A 142 -3.06 -3.22 -18.48
C ALA A 142 -2.69 -1.75 -18.79
N GLY A 143 -3.32 -0.79 -18.10
CA GLY A 143 -3.08 0.64 -18.27
C GLY A 143 -2.15 1.27 -17.25
N ALA A 144 -1.66 0.50 -16.27
CA ALA A 144 -0.79 1.03 -15.22
C ALA A 144 0.60 1.41 -15.77
N ASP A 145 1.14 2.52 -15.29
CA ASP A 145 2.53 2.91 -15.57
C ASP A 145 3.52 2.06 -14.74
N ILE A 146 3.13 1.73 -13.49
CA ILE A 146 3.97 1.00 -12.55
C ILE A 146 3.12 -0.06 -11.85
N ILE A 147 3.63 -1.27 -11.78
CA ILE A 147 3.02 -2.37 -11.01
C ILE A 147 4.05 -2.89 -10.03
N ILE A 148 3.67 -2.95 -8.75
CA ILE A 148 4.51 -3.47 -7.67
C ILE A 148 3.82 -4.69 -7.08
N ASP A 149 4.47 -5.85 -7.17
CA ASP A 149 3.98 -7.07 -6.55
C ASP A 149 4.54 -7.20 -5.13
N ALA A 150 3.65 -7.10 -4.15
CA ALA A 150 3.92 -7.29 -2.73
C ALA A 150 3.18 -8.54 -2.18
N THR A 151 2.89 -9.48 -3.05
CA THR A 151 2.35 -10.79 -2.67
C THR A 151 3.50 -11.78 -2.36
N PRO A 152 3.21 -12.91 -1.71
CA PRO A 152 4.19 -13.99 -1.57
C PRO A 152 4.37 -14.82 -2.86
N LEU A 153 3.65 -14.51 -3.94
CA LEU A 153 3.77 -15.21 -5.22
C LEU A 153 5.09 -14.84 -5.91
N GLY A 154 5.71 -15.80 -6.56
CA GLY A 154 7.02 -15.65 -7.20
C GLY A 154 8.21 -15.88 -6.27
N MET A 155 7.98 -16.20 -4.99
CA MET A 155 9.05 -16.54 -4.04
C MET A 155 9.58 -17.97 -4.23
N ASN A 156 8.77 -18.86 -4.81
CA ASN A 156 9.16 -20.23 -5.08
C ASN A 156 9.16 -20.51 -6.59
N GLU A 157 9.99 -21.47 -6.99
CA GLU A 157 9.99 -21.95 -8.38
C GLU A 157 8.60 -22.56 -8.73
N GLY A 158 8.02 -22.08 -9.83
CA GLY A 158 6.69 -22.52 -10.29
C GLY A 158 5.51 -21.73 -9.71
N ASP A 159 5.74 -20.72 -8.86
CA ASP A 159 4.68 -19.82 -8.44
C ASP A 159 4.09 -19.06 -9.64
N ASN A 160 2.76 -18.89 -9.63
CA ASN A 160 2.09 -18.07 -10.61
C ASN A 160 2.21 -16.57 -10.24
N THR A 161 2.06 -15.70 -11.24
CA THR A 161 1.85 -14.26 -10.99
C THR A 161 0.45 -14.01 -10.40
N PRO A 162 0.23 -12.92 -9.67
CA PRO A 162 -1.07 -12.62 -9.08
C PRO A 162 -2.17 -12.36 -10.12
N PHE A 163 -1.80 -12.06 -11.36
CA PHE A 163 -2.67 -11.85 -12.51
C PHE A 163 -2.00 -12.38 -13.79
N ASP A 164 -2.75 -12.44 -14.87
CA ASP A 164 -2.25 -12.87 -16.17
C ASP A 164 -1.15 -11.94 -16.71
N ALA A 165 0.07 -12.44 -16.84
CA ALA A 165 1.22 -11.68 -17.34
C ALA A 165 1.02 -11.13 -18.77
N ALA A 166 0.09 -11.70 -19.56
CA ALA A 166 -0.27 -11.16 -20.88
C ALA A 166 -0.91 -9.76 -20.81
N LEU A 167 -1.32 -9.28 -19.62
CA LEU A 167 -1.79 -7.92 -19.40
C LEU A 167 -0.64 -6.89 -19.36
N LEU A 168 0.59 -7.33 -19.13
CA LEU A 168 1.79 -6.48 -19.14
C LEU A 168 2.18 -6.20 -20.59
N ARG A 169 2.32 -4.93 -20.92
CA ARG A 169 2.69 -4.47 -22.26
C ARG A 169 4.10 -3.90 -22.27
#